data_7fcb589525d3dd7f85d2e08ddaae50b1
#
_entry.id   7fcb589525d3dd7f85d2e08ddaae50b1
#
_cell.length_a   1.000
_cell.length_b   1.000
_cell.length_c   1.000
_cell.angle_alpha   90.00
_cell.angle_beta   90.00
_cell.angle_gamma   90.00
#
_symmetry.space_group_name_H-M   'P 1'
#
loop_
_entity.id
_entity.type
_entity.pdbx_description
1 polymer ?
#
loop_
_entity_poly.entity_id
_entity_poly.type
_entity_poly.pdbx_seq_one_letter_code
_entity_poly.pdbx_strand_id
1 'polypeptide(L)'
;MRLYKILIVEDDETIAGGLKNHLEKWNYQAECMTDFKDVMGKFVDFEPQLVLLDIVLPFFNGFHWCQEIRKISKVPIIFLSSANDNMNIVMAMNMGGDEFIEKPFDLNVVTAKVQAVLRRTYEFRGTADIMEWNGAILNLADATVLYQDQKQELTKNEFKILQMLLENTGKIVSRESIMTRLWDSNEFIDDNTLTVNVARLRKKMEQIGLGGKIITKKGIGYMVEA
;
A
#
# COMPACT_ATOMS: atom_id res chain seq x y z
N MET A 1 14.75 -1.13 5.52
CA MET A 1 13.85 -0.06 5.03
C MET A 1 13.82 -0.17 3.51
N ARG A 2 12.67 -0.33 2.87
CA ARG A 2 12.60 -0.48 1.40
C ARG A 2 12.80 0.89 0.78
N LEU A 3 13.85 1.08 -0.02
CA LEU A 3 14.07 2.31 -0.79
C LEU A 3 13.05 2.34 -1.93
N TYR A 4 12.22 3.38 -2.00
CA TYR A 4 11.33 3.58 -3.14
C TYR A 4 12.15 4.05 -4.36
N LYS A 5 11.88 3.46 -5.50
CA LYS A 5 12.46 3.82 -6.79
C LYS A 5 11.57 4.84 -7.50
N ILE A 6 12.15 5.93 -7.95
CA ILE A 6 11.46 7.03 -8.64
C ILE A 6 12.07 7.20 -10.03
N LEU A 7 11.26 7.03 -11.06
CA LEU A 7 11.66 7.32 -12.43
C LEU A 7 11.31 8.77 -12.76
N ILE A 8 12.29 9.52 -13.24
CA ILE A 8 12.16 10.92 -13.67
C ILE A 8 12.20 10.97 -15.18
N VAL A 9 11.08 11.36 -15.80
CA VAL A 9 10.92 11.53 -17.24
C VAL A 9 10.76 13.03 -17.52
N GLU A 10 11.88 13.70 -17.70
CA GLU A 10 12.05 15.14 -17.85
C GLU A 10 13.21 15.37 -18.80
N ASP A 11 13.02 16.16 -19.88
CA ASP A 11 14.02 16.38 -20.92
C ASP A 11 14.99 17.52 -20.60
N ASP A 12 14.64 18.45 -19.71
CA ASP A 12 15.57 19.43 -19.17
C ASP A 12 16.52 18.75 -18.16
N GLU A 13 17.78 18.57 -18.58
CA GLU A 13 18.82 17.94 -17.76
C GLU A 13 19.06 18.65 -16.43
N THR A 14 18.87 19.97 -16.37
CA THR A 14 19.06 20.76 -15.14
C THR A 14 17.94 20.43 -14.14
N ILE A 15 16.71 20.38 -14.61
CA ILE A 15 15.54 20.04 -13.80
C ILE A 15 15.64 18.56 -13.36
N ALA A 16 15.89 17.65 -14.31
CA ALA A 16 16.00 16.22 -14.02
C ALA A 16 17.12 15.92 -13.00
N GLY A 17 18.31 16.50 -13.20
CA GLY A 17 19.45 16.36 -12.29
C GLY A 17 19.18 16.97 -10.91
N GLY A 18 18.52 18.13 -10.86
CA GLY A 18 18.11 18.77 -9.62
C GLY A 18 17.14 17.92 -8.81
N LEU A 19 16.11 17.38 -9.49
CA LEU A 19 15.13 16.45 -8.88
C LEU A 19 15.81 15.19 -8.35
N LYS A 20 16.65 14.53 -9.17
CA LYS A 20 17.39 13.33 -8.78
C LYS A 20 18.21 13.57 -7.54
N ASN A 21 19.11 14.56 -7.57
CA ASN A 21 20.00 14.87 -6.46
C ASN A 21 19.24 15.21 -5.17
N HIS A 22 18.10 15.88 -5.29
CA HIS A 22 17.29 16.23 -4.14
C HIS A 22 16.57 15.00 -3.57
N LEU A 23 15.94 14.17 -4.39
CA LEU A 23 15.23 12.96 -3.96
C LEU A 23 16.18 11.93 -3.34
N GLU A 24 17.41 11.79 -3.86
CA GLU A 24 18.44 10.91 -3.29
C GLU A 24 18.84 11.33 -1.86
N LYS A 25 18.86 12.63 -1.54
CA LYS A 25 19.07 13.13 -0.16
C LYS A 25 17.94 12.70 0.80
N TRP A 26 16.77 12.40 0.28
CA TRP A 26 15.62 11.90 1.03
C TRP A 26 15.52 10.36 1.04
N ASN A 27 16.63 9.67 0.72
CA ASN A 27 16.72 8.21 0.66
C ASN A 27 15.77 7.55 -0.36
N TYR A 28 15.52 8.20 -1.48
CA TYR A 28 14.91 7.57 -2.65
C TYR A 28 15.99 7.09 -3.62
N GLN A 29 15.71 6.05 -4.38
CA GLN A 29 16.52 5.68 -5.53
C GLN A 29 15.91 6.34 -6.76
N ALA A 30 16.54 7.39 -7.29
CA ALA A 30 16.03 8.15 -8.42
C ALA A 30 16.85 7.89 -9.69
N GLU A 31 16.19 7.63 -10.81
CA GLU A 31 16.81 7.55 -12.13
C GLU A 31 16.14 8.50 -13.12
N CYS A 32 16.97 9.20 -13.93
CA CYS A 32 16.50 10.07 -14.99
C CYS A 32 16.40 9.29 -16.31
N MET A 33 15.39 9.64 -17.10
CA MET A 33 15.25 9.16 -18.47
C MET A 33 16.32 9.78 -19.36
N THR A 34 16.88 8.99 -20.28
CA THR A 34 17.88 9.44 -21.26
C THR A 34 17.45 9.17 -22.70
N ASP A 35 16.63 8.14 -22.94
CA ASP A 35 16.07 7.83 -24.24
C ASP A 35 14.54 7.98 -24.24
N PHE A 36 14.07 9.13 -24.70
CA PHE A 36 12.64 9.47 -24.75
C PHE A 36 11.87 8.75 -25.88
N LYS A 37 12.54 7.89 -26.66
CA LYS A 37 11.87 7.02 -27.64
C LYS A 37 11.40 5.72 -27.01
N ASP A 38 12.05 5.29 -25.92
CA ASP A 38 11.73 4.02 -25.22
C ASP A 38 11.59 4.22 -23.71
N VAL A 39 10.62 5.04 -23.30
CA VAL A 39 10.30 5.22 -21.87
C VAL A 39 9.78 3.91 -21.25
N MET A 40 9.07 3.09 -22.04
CA MET A 40 8.50 1.84 -21.52
C MET A 40 9.58 0.78 -21.22
N GLY A 41 10.62 0.66 -22.06
CA GLY A 41 11.75 -0.24 -21.75
C GLY A 41 12.40 0.12 -20.42
N LYS A 42 12.74 1.39 -20.22
CA LYS A 42 13.30 1.86 -18.95
C LYS A 42 12.35 1.67 -17.77
N PHE A 43 11.06 1.90 -17.96
CA PHE A 43 10.04 1.69 -16.92
C PHE A 43 9.98 0.23 -16.45
N VAL A 44 10.01 -0.71 -17.38
CA VAL A 44 9.99 -2.15 -17.08
C VAL A 44 11.28 -2.59 -16.39
N ASP A 45 12.44 -2.17 -16.89
CA ASP A 45 13.74 -2.57 -16.35
C ASP A 45 14.00 -1.99 -14.96
N PHE A 46 13.60 -0.75 -14.73
CA PHE A 46 13.82 -0.07 -13.45
C PHE A 46 12.79 -0.44 -12.39
N GLU A 47 11.58 -0.85 -12.76
CA GLU A 47 10.47 -1.17 -11.84
C GLU A 47 10.20 -0.06 -10.80
N PRO A 48 9.87 1.18 -11.20
CA PRO A 48 9.69 2.29 -10.28
C PRO A 48 8.43 2.12 -9.42
N GLN A 49 8.42 2.70 -8.23
CA GLN A 49 7.26 2.85 -7.37
C GLN A 49 6.58 4.21 -7.51
N LEU A 50 7.19 5.14 -8.26
CA LEU A 50 6.60 6.42 -8.63
C LEU A 50 7.26 6.93 -9.90
N VAL A 51 6.48 7.60 -10.76
CA VAL A 51 6.99 8.28 -11.95
C VAL A 51 6.72 9.78 -11.81
N LEU A 52 7.77 10.60 -11.95
CA LEU A 52 7.66 12.03 -12.23
C LEU A 52 7.71 12.19 -13.76
N LEU A 53 6.67 12.78 -14.34
CA LEU A 53 6.47 12.76 -15.78
C LEU A 53 6.18 14.17 -16.32
N ASP A 54 7.11 14.73 -17.10
CA ASP A 54 6.83 15.98 -17.79
C ASP A 54 5.77 15.78 -18.88
N ILE A 55 4.91 16.77 -19.07
CA ILE A 55 3.91 16.77 -20.13
C ILE A 55 4.59 17.05 -21.49
N VAL A 56 5.54 17.97 -21.51
CA VAL A 56 6.21 18.40 -22.73
C VAL A 56 7.52 17.63 -22.88
N LEU A 57 7.50 16.61 -23.72
CA LEU A 57 8.63 15.73 -23.96
C LEU A 57 8.91 15.62 -25.47
N PRO A 58 10.16 15.34 -25.89
CA PRO A 58 10.47 15.05 -27.27
C PRO A 58 9.80 13.74 -27.73
N PHE A 59 9.43 13.65 -29.01
CA PHE A 59 8.76 12.53 -29.68
C PHE A 59 7.30 12.32 -29.27
N PHE A 60 7.04 11.87 -28.04
CA PHE A 60 5.71 11.65 -27.50
C PHE A 60 5.55 12.43 -26.19
N ASN A 61 4.41 13.08 -26.00
CA ASN A 61 4.14 13.85 -24.78
C ASN A 61 3.90 12.95 -23.56
N GLY A 62 3.92 13.52 -22.37
CA GLY A 62 3.71 12.78 -21.11
C GLY A 62 2.36 12.09 -21.02
N PHE A 63 1.31 12.62 -21.66
CA PHE A 63 0.00 11.97 -21.66
C PHE A 63 0.04 10.61 -22.37
N HIS A 64 0.77 10.54 -23.50
CA HIS A 64 0.98 9.27 -24.21
C HIS A 64 1.67 8.25 -23.31
N TRP A 65 2.77 8.62 -22.65
CA TRP A 65 3.48 7.72 -21.77
C TRP A 65 2.67 7.30 -20.55
N CYS A 66 1.88 8.21 -19.99
CA CYS A 66 0.94 7.88 -18.93
C CYS A 66 -0.03 6.77 -19.37
N GLN A 67 -0.63 6.90 -20.54
CA GLN A 67 -1.54 5.88 -21.09
C GLN A 67 -0.84 4.53 -21.32
N GLU A 68 0.39 4.53 -21.86
CA GLU A 68 1.14 3.29 -22.07
C GLU A 68 1.47 2.61 -20.72
N ILE A 69 1.92 3.36 -19.73
CA ILE A 69 2.15 2.85 -18.37
C ILE A 69 0.85 2.28 -17.77
N ARG A 70 -0.27 2.96 -17.92
CA ARG A 70 -1.58 2.54 -17.38
C ARG A 70 -2.11 1.23 -17.98
N LYS A 71 -1.67 0.84 -19.18
CA LYS A 71 -2.02 -0.47 -19.77
C LYS A 71 -1.45 -1.64 -18.95
N ILE A 72 -0.32 -1.45 -18.26
CA ILE A 72 0.40 -2.52 -17.57
C ILE A 72 0.61 -2.28 -16.08
N SER A 73 0.41 -1.06 -15.58
CA SER A 73 0.73 -0.72 -14.18
C SER A 73 -0.19 0.33 -13.58
N LYS A 74 -0.39 0.22 -12.26
CA LYS A 74 -1.07 1.21 -11.41
C LYS A 74 -0.06 2.04 -10.58
N VAL A 75 1.20 2.06 -10.96
CA VAL A 75 2.23 2.88 -10.31
C VAL A 75 1.78 4.35 -10.30
N PRO A 76 1.92 5.09 -9.21
CA PRO A 76 1.52 6.48 -9.17
C PRO A 76 2.38 7.34 -10.10
N ILE A 77 1.71 8.26 -10.80
CA ILE A 77 2.31 9.20 -11.74
C ILE A 77 2.01 10.62 -11.27
N ILE A 78 3.07 11.41 -11.05
CA ILE A 78 2.98 12.85 -10.78
C ILE A 78 3.39 13.57 -12.06
N PHE A 79 2.48 14.35 -12.63
CA PHE A 79 2.80 15.18 -13.77
C PHE A 79 3.57 16.44 -13.38
N LEU A 80 4.59 16.78 -14.15
CA LEU A 80 5.28 18.07 -14.12
C LEU A 80 4.82 18.89 -15.32
N SER A 81 4.44 20.15 -15.15
CA SER A 81 3.92 20.96 -16.25
C SER A 81 4.26 22.44 -16.08
N SER A 82 4.47 23.14 -17.19
CA SER A 82 4.61 24.60 -17.21
C SER A 82 3.28 25.26 -16.84
N ALA A 83 3.36 26.33 -16.04
CA ALA A 83 2.21 27.17 -15.67
C ALA A 83 1.43 27.68 -16.88
N ASN A 84 0.13 27.83 -16.72
CA ASN A 84 -0.88 28.50 -17.55
C ASN A 84 -1.83 27.64 -18.38
N ASP A 85 -1.93 26.36 -18.14
CA ASP A 85 -2.96 25.61 -18.85
C ASP A 85 -3.78 24.72 -17.91
N ASN A 86 -4.84 25.32 -17.32
CA ASN A 86 -5.85 24.58 -16.53
C ASN A 86 -6.39 23.36 -17.29
N MET A 87 -6.36 23.40 -18.62
CA MET A 87 -6.75 22.29 -19.48
C MET A 87 -5.78 21.11 -19.33
N ASN A 88 -4.47 21.36 -19.20
CA ASN A 88 -3.49 20.32 -19.01
C ASN A 88 -3.63 19.62 -17.66
N ILE A 89 -4.01 20.33 -16.61
CA ILE A 89 -4.29 19.73 -15.27
C ILE A 89 -5.47 18.75 -15.39
N VAL A 90 -6.58 19.20 -15.99
CA VAL A 90 -7.77 18.36 -16.17
C VAL A 90 -7.45 17.14 -17.05
N MET A 91 -6.69 17.33 -18.13
CA MET A 91 -6.24 16.23 -19.00
C MET A 91 -5.33 15.26 -18.25
N ALA A 92 -4.34 15.75 -17.50
CA ALA A 92 -3.43 14.91 -16.71
C ALA A 92 -4.17 13.97 -15.77
N MET A 93 -5.16 14.50 -15.04
CA MET A 93 -5.96 13.70 -14.10
C MET A 93 -6.89 12.72 -14.84
N ASN A 94 -7.51 13.13 -15.95
CA ASN A 94 -8.36 12.24 -16.75
C ASN A 94 -7.57 11.12 -17.45
N MET A 95 -6.30 11.35 -17.77
CA MET A 95 -5.41 10.34 -18.38
C MET A 95 -4.82 9.36 -17.34
N GLY A 96 -5.17 9.52 -16.06
CA GLY A 96 -4.76 8.61 -15.00
C GLY A 96 -3.56 9.08 -14.18
N GLY A 97 -3.26 10.38 -14.18
CA GLY A 97 -2.34 10.99 -13.23
C GLY A 97 -2.89 10.95 -11.80
N ASP A 98 -2.02 10.81 -10.83
CA ASP A 98 -2.37 10.77 -9.41
C ASP A 98 -2.17 12.12 -8.72
N GLU A 99 -1.30 12.96 -9.27
CA GLU A 99 -0.95 14.28 -8.76
C GLU A 99 -0.32 15.15 -9.87
N PHE A 100 -0.22 16.43 -9.60
CA PHE A 100 0.29 17.43 -10.53
C PHE A 100 1.19 18.44 -9.81
N ILE A 101 2.27 18.86 -10.47
CA ILE A 101 3.22 19.88 -9.96
C ILE A 101 3.47 20.89 -11.07
N GLU A 102 3.20 22.16 -10.77
CA GLU A 102 3.39 23.27 -11.69
C GLU A 102 4.85 23.75 -11.65
N LYS A 103 5.45 23.97 -12.84
CA LYS A 103 6.77 24.61 -13.00
C LYS A 103 6.59 26.13 -13.08
N PRO A 104 7.47 26.93 -12.42
CA PRO A 104 8.61 26.50 -11.61
C PRO A 104 8.19 26.03 -10.21
N PHE A 105 8.84 25.01 -9.67
CA PHE A 105 8.51 24.41 -8.38
C PHE A 105 9.67 24.48 -7.38
N ASP A 106 9.34 24.51 -6.10
CA ASP A 106 10.27 24.25 -5.02
C ASP A 106 10.48 22.75 -4.82
N LEU A 107 11.73 22.30 -4.72
CA LEU A 107 12.07 20.89 -4.56
C LEU A 107 11.50 20.27 -3.27
N ASN A 108 11.31 21.06 -2.21
CA ASN A 108 10.66 20.59 -0.98
C ASN A 108 9.16 20.32 -1.21
N VAL A 109 8.50 21.13 -2.05
CA VAL A 109 7.11 20.89 -2.46
C VAL A 109 7.00 19.58 -3.27
N VAL A 110 7.94 19.35 -4.19
CA VAL A 110 8.02 18.08 -4.92
C VAL A 110 8.14 16.90 -3.95
N THR A 111 9.09 16.99 -3.01
CA THR A 111 9.30 15.92 -2.01
C THR A 111 8.06 15.69 -1.16
N ALA A 112 7.42 16.74 -0.68
CA ALA A 112 6.19 16.61 0.11
C ALA A 112 5.06 15.91 -0.66
N LYS A 113 4.88 16.23 -1.96
CA LYS A 113 3.90 15.57 -2.83
C LYS A 113 4.29 14.12 -3.12
N VAL A 114 5.56 13.84 -3.40
CA VAL A 114 6.08 12.46 -3.57
C VAL A 114 5.81 11.64 -2.32
N GLN A 115 6.13 12.14 -1.14
CA GLN A 115 5.84 11.45 0.13
C GLN A 115 4.34 11.19 0.33
N ALA A 116 3.50 12.19 0.07
CA ALA A 116 2.05 12.07 0.21
C ALA A 116 1.48 11.00 -0.74
N VAL A 117 1.95 10.98 -2.00
CA VAL A 117 1.51 10.01 -3.01
C VAL A 117 2.00 8.60 -2.66
N LEU A 118 3.27 8.43 -2.32
CA LEU A 118 3.83 7.13 -1.92
C LEU A 118 3.14 6.58 -0.68
N ARG A 119 2.92 7.42 0.34
CA ARG A 119 2.19 7.06 1.55
C ARG A 119 0.77 6.62 1.22
N ARG A 120 0.00 7.39 0.42
CA ARG A 120 -1.35 7.05 -0.01
C ARG A 120 -1.39 5.75 -0.82
N THR A 121 -0.39 5.50 -1.67
CA THR A 121 -0.38 4.34 -2.57
C THR A 121 0.15 3.07 -1.90
N TYR A 122 1.15 3.18 -1.03
CA TYR A 122 1.87 2.02 -0.50
C TYR A 122 1.79 1.88 1.02
N GLU A 123 1.56 2.97 1.76
CA GLU A 123 1.44 2.95 3.22
C GLU A 123 -0.03 3.06 3.64
N PHE A 124 -0.85 3.88 2.95
CA PHE A 124 -2.32 3.91 3.08
C PHE A 124 -3.05 2.96 2.11
N ARG A 125 -2.40 1.94 1.59
CA ARG A 125 -3.15 0.71 1.27
C ARG A 125 -3.77 0.10 2.54
N GLY A 126 -3.70 0.82 3.63
CA GLY A 126 -4.34 0.64 4.92
C GLY A 126 -5.83 0.98 4.96
N THR A 127 -6.54 1.14 3.83
CA THR A 127 -7.97 0.78 3.79
C THR A 127 -8.15 -0.67 3.36
N ALA A 128 -7.07 -1.34 2.87
CA ALA A 128 -6.97 -2.79 2.82
C ALA A 128 -6.30 -3.39 4.07
N ASP A 129 -5.74 -2.54 4.97
CA ASP A 129 -5.11 -2.96 6.22
C ASP A 129 -6.05 -2.84 7.42
N ILE A 130 -7.34 -2.67 7.18
CA ILE A 130 -8.37 -2.80 8.21
C ILE A 130 -9.43 -3.82 7.77
N MET A 131 -9.88 -4.62 8.72
CA MET A 131 -11.04 -5.49 8.54
C MET A 131 -12.10 -5.08 9.55
N GLU A 132 -13.28 -4.73 9.05
CA GLU A 132 -14.42 -4.40 9.90
C GLU A 132 -15.19 -5.65 10.28
N TRP A 133 -15.59 -5.74 11.56
CA TRP A 133 -16.35 -6.86 12.05
C TRP A 133 -17.16 -6.46 13.27
N ASN A 134 -18.48 -6.53 13.19
CA ASN A 134 -19.42 -6.21 14.29
C ASN A 134 -19.13 -4.84 14.94
N GLY A 135 -18.76 -3.83 14.16
CA GLY A 135 -18.39 -2.50 14.64
C GLY A 135 -16.98 -2.39 15.22
N ALA A 136 -16.21 -3.47 15.21
CA ALA A 136 -14.78 -3.46 15.53
C ALA A 136 -13.93 -3.30 14.26
N ILE A 137 -12.74 -2.74 14.42
CA ILE A 137 -11.75 -2.55 13.36
C ILE A 137 -10.48 -3.31 13.74
N LEU A 138 -10.14 -4.35 12.98
CA LEU A 138 -8.83 -4.98 13.05
C LEU A 138 -7.87 -4.22 12.14
N ASN A 139 -6.85 -3.59 12.70
CA ASN A 139 -5.78 -2.94 11.96
C ASN A 139 -4.67 -3.97 11.65
N LEU A 140 -4.45 -4.21 10.36
CA LEU A 140 -3.50 -5.22 9.89
C LEU A 140 -2.04 -4.73 9.93
N ALA A 141 -1.83 -3.40 9.98
CA ALA A 141 -0.50 -2.82 9.99
C ALA A 141 0.17 -2.89 11.37
N ASP A 142 -0.60 -2.71 12.45
CA ASP A 142 -0.09 -2.69 13.83
C ASP A 142 -0.61 -3.85 14.71
N ALA A 143 -1.35 -4.79 14.11
CA ALA A 143 -1.93 -5.95 14.79
C ALA A 143 -2.80 -5.58 16.01
N THR A 144 -3.64 -4.55 15.87
CA THR A 144 -4.54 -4.09 16.93
C THR A 144 -6.01 -4.21 16.57
N VAL A 145 -6.86 -4.39 17.56
CA VAL A 145 -8.32 -4.31 17.42
C VAL A 145 -8.83 -3.07 18.15
N LEU A 146 -9.60 -2.26 17.47
CA LEU A 146 -10.29 -1.09 18.02
C LEU A 146 -11.80 -1.39 18.08
N TYR A 147 -12.42 -1.20 19.25
CA TYR A 147 -13.87 -1.32 19.44
C TYR A 147 -14.33 -0.36 20.53
N GLN A 148 -15.31 0.50 20.26
CA GLN A 148 -15.87 1.50 21.20
C GLN A 148 -14.78 2.28 21.96
N ASP A 149 -13.81 2.86 21.20
CA ASP A 149 -12.67 3.61 21.74
C ASP A 149 -11.66 2.80 22.59
N GLN A 150 -11.84 1.48 22.68
CA GLN A 150 -10.89 0.59 23.36
C GLN A 150 -9.97 -0.07 22.32
N LYS A 151 -8.66 0.06 22.52
CA LYS A 151 -7.63 -0.54 21.67
C LYS A 151 -7.00 -1.74 22.37
N GLN A 152 -6.92 -2.86 21.66
CA GLN A 152 -6.32 -4.10 22.15
C GLN A 152 -5.22 -4.56 21.19
N GLU A 153 -4.01 -4.73 21.70
CA GLU A 153 -2.89 -5.30 20.93
C GLU A 153 -2.98 -6.83 20.90
N LEU A 154 -2.69 -7.40 19.73
CA LEU A 154 -2.64 -8.84 19.52
C LEU A 154 -1.20 -9.32 19.35
N THR A 155 -0.89 -10.50 19.85
CA THR A 155 0.33 -11.19 19.50
C THR A 155 0.27 -11.67 18.03
N LYS A 156 1.41 -11.98 17.42
CA LYS A 156 1.50 -12.44 16.03
C LYS A 156 0.54 -13.59 15.71
N ASN A 157 0.42 -14.57 16.60
CA ASN A 157 -0.45 -15.73 16.41
C ASN A 157 -1.92 -15.38 16.60
N GLU A 158 -2.28 -14.62 17.64
CA GLU A 158 -3.64 -14.13 17.86
C GLU A 158 -4.14 -13.30 16.68
N PHE A 159 -3.29 -12.41 16.17
CA PHE A 159 -3.57 -11.59 14.98
C PHE A 159 -3.85 -12.45 13.74
N LYS A 160 -2.97 -13.40 13.41
CA LYS A 160 -3.15 -14.28 12.25
C LYS A 160 -4.41 -15.13 12.35
N ILE A 161 -4.74 -15.63 13.57
CA ILE A 161 -5.96 -16.38 13.81
C ILE A 161 -7.18 -15.48 13.55
N LEU A 162 -7.24 -14.29 14.15
CA LEU A 162 -8.37 -13.38 13.98
C LEU A 162 -8.52 -12.96 12.52
N GLN A 163 -7.42 -12.57 11.85
CA GLN A 163 -7.42 -12.22 10.44
C GLN A 163 -8.02 -13.34 9.58
N MET A 164 -7.58 -14.57 9.77
CA MET A 164 -8.08 -15.73 9.01
C MET A 164 -9.56 -15.99 9.23
N LEU A 165 -10.05 -15.83 10.47
CA LEU A 165 -11.46 -15.94 10.79
C LEU A 165 -12.29 -14.84 10.13
N LEU A 166 -11.79 -13.60 10.09
CA LEU A 166 -12.45 -12.46 9.45
C LEU A 166 -12.45 -12.57 7.92
N GLU A 167 -11.38 -13.05 7.31
CA GLU A 167 -11.32 -13.38 5.87
C GLU A 167 -12.38 -14.41 5.47
N ASN A 168 -12.84 -15.22 6.43
CA ASN A 168 -13.83 -16.28 6.25
C ASN A 168 -15.09 -16.06 7.10
N THR A 169 -15.50 -14.83 7.34
CA THR A 169 -16.68 -14.49 8.14
C THR A 169 -17.90 -15.32 7.72
N GLY A 170 -18.61 -15.89 8.71
CA GLY A 170 -19.77 -16.75 8.49
C GLY A 170 -19.43 -18.20 8.06
N LYS A 171 -18.15 -18.53 7.86
CA LYS A 171 -17.70 -19.87 7.49
C LYS A 171 -16.84 -20.49 8.58
N ILE A 172 -16.83 -21.82 8.64
CA ILE A 172 -15.97 -22.55 9.58
C ILE A 172 -14.57 -22.63 8.98
N VAL A 173 -13.57 -22.19 9.74
CA VAL A 173 -12.15 -22.38 9.41
C VAL A 173 -11.65 -23.59 10.19
N SER A 174 -11.12 -24.60 9.49
CA SER A 174 -10.65 -25.81 10.14
C SER A 174 -9.41 -25.57 11.00
N ARG A 175 -9.22 -26.38 12.04
CA ARG A 175 -8.02 -26.33 12.88
C ARG A 175 -6.75 -26.52 12.07
N GLU A 176 -6.75 -27.47 11.13
CA GLU A 176 -5.64 -27.75 10.25
C GLU A 176 -5.27 -26.56 9.37
N SER A 177 -6.27 -25.89 8.75
CA SER A 177 -6.05 -24.68 7.96
C SER A 177 -5.42 -23.55 8.76
N ILE A 178 -5.87 -23.36 10.02
CA ILE A 178 -5.29 -22.33 10.90
C ILE A 178 -3.86 -22.70 11.27
N MET A 179 -3.60 -23.94 11.65
CA MET A 179 -2.24 -24.41 11.98
C MET A 179 -1.29 -24.26 10.79
N THR A 180 -1.70 -24.64 9.58
CA THR A 180 -0.92 -24.47 8.36
C THR A 180 -0.54 -23.01 8.13
N ARG A 181 -1.49 -22.07 8.25
CA ARG A 181 -1.21 -20.63 8.08
C ARG A 181 -0.30 -20.05 9.18
N LEU A 182 -0.35 -20.61 10.37
CA LEU A 182 0.56 -20.23 11.46
C LEU A 182 1.97 -20.80 11.24
N TRP A 183 2.10 -21.96 10.61
CA TRP A 183 3.36 -22.65 10.33
C TRP A 183 4.28 -21.91 9.35
N ASP A 184 3.73 -21.19 8.38
CA ASP A 184 4.50 -20.33 7.46
C ASP A 184 5.36 -19.27 8.16
N SER A 185 5.30 -19.19 9.48
CA SER A 185 6.04 -18.24 10.32
C SER A 185 7.20 -18.85 11.14
N ASN A 186 7.69 -20.05 10.80
CA ASN A 186 8.84 -20.75 11.44
C ASN A 186 8.63 -21.28 12.87
N GLU A 187 7.39 -21.41 13.36
CA GLU A 187 7.11 -22.02 14.65
C GLU A 187 6.20 -23.24 14.47
N PHE A 188 6.64 -24.38 14.97
CA PHE A 188 5.81 -25.59 15.04
C PHE A 188 4.62 -25.34 15.99
N ILE A 189 3.41 -25.32 15.47
CA ILE A 189 2.19 -25.10 16.24
C ILE A 189 1.38 -26.39 16.24
N ASP A 190 1.26 -26.99 17.42
CA ASP A 190 0.40 -28.13 17.66
C ASP A 190 -1.04 -27.71 18.00
N ASP A 191 -1.93 -28.67 18.09
CA ASP A 191 -3.34 -28.47 18.41
C ASP A 191 -3.59 -27.84 19.79
N ASN A 192 -2.72 -28.11 20.77
CA ASN A 192 -2.77 -27.52 22.10
C ASN A 192 -2.39 -26.03 22.05
N THR A 193 -1.32 -25.70 21.32
CA THR A 193 -0.86 -24.33 21.12
C THR A 193 -1.94 -23.49 20.41
N LEU A 194 -2.61 -24.03 19.39
CA LEU A 194 -3.74 -23.36 18.75
C LEU A 194 -4.87 -23.09 19.77
N THR A 195 -5.24 -24.08 20.57
CA THR A 195 -6.30 -23.94 21.57
C THR A 195 -5.99 -22.84 22.60
N VAL A 196 -4.74 -22.77 23.07
CA VAL A 196 -4.27 -21.73 24.01
C VAL A 196 -4.32 -20.35 23.36
N ASN A 197 -3.88 -20.21 22.09
CA ASN A 197 -3.92 -18.92 21.41
C ASN A 197 -5.35 -18.43 21.17
N VAL A 198 -6.27 -19.32 20.79
CA VAL A 198 -7.70 -18.97 20.67
C VAL A 198 -8.31 -18.57 22.00
N ALA A 199 -7.96 -19.24 23.11
CA ALA A 199 -8.44 -18.88 24.43
C ALA A 199 -7.93 -17.49 24.87
N ARG A 200 -6.65 -17.17 24.62
CA ARG A 200 -6.07 -15.84 24.87
C ARG A 200 -6.71 -14.76 24.02
N LEU A 201 -6.91 -15.03 22.72
CA LEU A 201 -7.59 -14.12 21.81
C LEU A 201 -9.02 -13.82 22.30
N ARG A 202 -9.79 -14.83 22.69
CA ARG A 202 -11.15 -14.65 23.27
C ARG A 202 -11.14 -13.75 24.50
N LYS A 203 -10.20 -13.98 25.43
CA LYS A 203 -10.07 -13.16 26.63
C LYS A 203 -9.79 -11.69 26.29
N LYS A 204 -8.94 -11.43 25.29
CA LYS A 204 -8.68 -10.06 24.81
C LYS A 204 -9.90 -9.43 24.15
N MET A 205 -10.65 -10.20 23.35
CA MET A 205 -11.90 -9.72 22.74
C MET A 205 -12.97 -9.42 23.80
N GLU A 206 -13.07 -10.24 24.84
CA GLU A 206 -13.98 -10.01 25.97
C GLU A 206 -13.65 -8.70 26.71
N GLN A 207 -12.36 -8.38 26.89
CA GLN A 207 -11.91 -7.16 27.57
C GLN A 207 -12.38 -5.87 26.86
N ILE A 208 -12.58 -5.90 25.56
CA ILE A 208 -13.07 -4.77 24.76
C ILE A 208 -14.55 -4.88 24.37
N GLY A 209 -15.30 -5.83 24.98
CA GLY A 209 -16.74 -5.96 24.76
C GLY A 209 -17.16 -6.85 23.57
N LEU A 210 -16.20 -7.56 22.94
CA LEU A 210 -16.45 -8.51 21.83
C LEU A 210 -16.49 -9.97 22.31
N GLY A 211 -16.88 -10.21 23.56
CA GLY A 211 -17.02 -11.56 24.11
C GLY A 211 -18.00 -12.43 23.33
N GLY A 212 -17.70 -13.74 23.22
CA GLY A 212 -18.58 -14.71 22.58
C GLY A 212 -18.62 -14.71 21.06
N LYS A 213 -17.98 -13.73 20.40
CA LYS A 213 -18.01 -13.58 18.93
C LYS A 213 -17.17 -14.60 18.17
N ILE A 214 -16.19 -15.25 18.82
CA ILE A 214 -15.40 -16.33 18.23
C ILE A 214 -15.98 -17.66 18.69
N ILE A 215 -16.61 -18.40 17.79
CA ILE A 215 -17.38 -19.62 18.08
C ILE A 215 -16.51 -20.85 17.78
N THR A 216 -16.58 -21.86 18.67
CA THR A 216 -16.00 -23.18 18.42
C THR A 216 -17.03 -24.09 17.75
N LYS A 217 -16.71 -24.65 16.61
CA LYS A 217 -17.43 -25.79 16.03
C LYS A 217 -16.70 -27.06 16.42
N LYS A 218 -17.25 -27.73 17.43
CA LYS A 218 -16.62 -28.88 18.11
C LYS A 218 -16.14 -29.94 17.10
N GLY A 219 -14.87 -30.34 17.19
CA GLY A 219 -14.25 -31.32 16.30
C GLY A 219 -13.89 -30.83 14.90
N ILE A 220 -14.23 -29.57 14.53
CA ILE A 220 -14.00 -29.04 13.16
C ILE A 220 -13.04 -27.85 13.18
N GLY A 221 -13.37 -26.78 13.93
CA GLY A 221 -12.58 -25.56 13.92
C GLY A 221 -13.26 -24.40 14.62
N TYR A 222 -13.00 -23.20 14.11
CA TYR A 222 -13.51 -21.94 14.67
C TYR A 222 -14.17 -21.10 13.58
N MET A 223 -15.05 -20.19 13.98
CA MET A 223 -15.69 -19.22 13.10
C MET A 223 -16.01 -17.92 13.83
N VAL A 224 -16.23 -16.87 13.09
CA VAL A 224 -16.87 -15.63 13.54
C VAL A 224 -18.18 -15.44 12.77
N GLU A 225 -19.19 -14.89 13.46
CA GLU A 225 -20.46 -14.54 12.81
C GLU A 225 -20.33 -13.22 12.04
N ALA A 226 -21.16 -13.06 11.01
CA ALA A 226 -21.24 -11.85 10.19
C ALA A 226 -21.83 -10.68 10.98
#